data_9c44c6cf80a01040805f7c9e4359dd6a
#
_entry.id   9c44c6cf80a01040805f7c9e4359dd6a
#
_cell.length_a   1.000
_cell.length_b   1.000
_cell.length_c   1.000
_cell.angle_alpha   90.00
_cell.angle_beta   90.00
_cell.angle_gamma   90.00
#
_symmetry.space_group_name_H-M   'P 1'
#
loop_
_entity.id
_entity.type
_entity.pdbx_description
1 polymer ?
#
loop_
_entity_poly.entity_id
_entity_poly.type
_entity_poly.pdbx_seq_one_letter_code
_entity_poly.pdbx_strand_id
1 'polypeptide(L)'
;SAASDVYKRQVGMNYARHNEELGHTLENKEPVIFMKPDSAILKDGKPFFIPDFSNEVHYETELVVRINRLGKNIASRFAHRYYDAVTVGIDFTARDLQRRFREVGNPWELCKGFDSSAAIGTFVPVEQLADVQNLHFHLDIDGKTVQQGHTADMLFRVDDIIAYVSRFVTLKIGDLLFTGTPVGVGPVSIGQHLEGYLETEKLLDFYIR
;
A
#
# COMPACT_ATOMS: atom_id res chain seq x y z
N SER A 1 6.72 26.20 -8.31
CA SER A 1 6.48 25.35 -7.16
C SER A 1 7.26 24.08 -7.38
N ALA A 2 8.25 23.81 -6.57
CA ALA A 2 8.92 22.52 -6.56
C ALA A 2 7.85 21.48 -6.22
N ALA A 3 7.45 20.68 -7.20
CA ALA A 3 6.75 19.44 -6.94
C ALA A 3 7.71 18.65 -6.05
N SER A 4 7.38 18.56 -4.78
CA SER A 4 8.19 17.77 -3.85
C SER A 4 8.13 16.33 -4.33
N ASP A 5 9.31 15.75 -4.58
CA ASP A 5 9.43 14.31 -4.83
C ASP A 5 8.84 13.55 -3.63
N VAL A 6 7.57 13.22 -3.73
CA VAL A 6 6.83 12.46 -2.70
C VAL A 6 7.04 10.99 -3.00
N TYR A 7 7.87 10.35 -2.19
CA TYR A 7 8.15 8.93 -2.33
C TYR A 7 7.05 8.07 -1.70
N LYS A 8 6.67 6.99 -2.37
CA LYS A 8 5.79 5.94 -1.86
C LYS A 8 6.67 4.80 -1.37
N ARG A 9 6.56 4.53 -0.09
CA ARG A 9 7.28 3.42 0.56
C ARG A 9 6.28 2.31 0.79
N GLN A 10 6.65 1.14 0.37
CA GLN A 10 5.79 -0.04 0.41
C GLN A 10 6.37 -1.05 1.38
N VAL A 11 5.52 -1.64 2.20
CA VAL A 11 5.89 -2.75 3.07
C VAL A 11 5.33 -4.04 2.51
N GLY A 12 6.19 -4.90 2.01
CA GLY A 12 5.81 -6.25 1.62
C GLY A 12 5.67 -7.16 2.83
N MET A 13 4.78 -8.17 2.73
CA MET A 13 4.73 -9.31 3.65
C MET A 13 4.37 -8.96 5.11
N ASN A 14 3.51 -7.97 5.33
CA ASN A 14 3.13 -7.49 6.66
C ASN A 14 1.91 -8.19 7.28
N TYR A 15 1.36 -9.21 6.63
CA TYR A 15 0.26 -10.03 7.16
C TYR A 15 0.61 -11.51 7.05
N ALA A 16 0.54 -12.26 8.16
CA ALA A 16 0.96 -13.66 8.21
C ALA A 16 0.19 -14.55 7.22
N ARG A 17 -1.14 -14.41 7.16
CA ARG A 17 -1.99 -15.18 6.24
C ARG A 17 -1.71 -14.91 4.77
N HIS A 18 -1.35 -13.68 4.42
CA HIS A 18 -0.93 -13.34 3.06
C HIS A 18 0.40 -14.00 2.70
N ASN A 19 1.33 -14.05 3.65
CA ASN A 19 2.61 -14.74 3.45
C ASN A 19 2.40 -16.23 3.17
N GLU A 20 1.49 -16.89 3.88
CA GLU A 20 1.10 -18.28 3.65
C GLU A 20 0.47 -18.48 2.25
N GLU A 21 -0.44 -17.57 1.83
CA GLU A 21 -1.08 -17.59 0.51
C GLU A 21 -0.07 -17.56 -0.63
N LEU A 22 1.02 -16.80 -0.49
CA LEU A 22 2.10 -16.70 -1.46
C LEU A 22 3.21 -17.76 -1.29
N GLY A 23 3.03 -18.72 -0.38
CA GLY A 23 3.99 -19.81 -0.13
C GLY A 23 5.29 -19.35 0.56
N HIS A 24 5.25 -18.25 1.29
CA HIS A 24 6.37 -17.78 2.10
C HIS A 24 6.42 -18.52 3.43
N THR A 25 7.47 -19.32 3.62
CA THR A 25 7.71 -20.08 4.86
C THR A 25 8.63 -19.38 5.84
N LEU A 26 9.24 -18.26 5.44
CA LEU A 26 10.19 -17.52 6.28
C LEU A 26 9.46 -16.47 7.10
N GLU A 27 9.57 -16.53 8.42
CA GLU A 27 9.25 -15.42 9.32
C GLU A 27 10.23 -14.27 9.05
N ASN A 28 9.75 -13.21 8.41
CA ASN A 28 10.53 -11.99 8.26
C ASN A 28 10.66 -11.32 9.63
N LYS A 29 11.89 -11.27 10.14
CA LYS A 29 12.20 -10.54 11.38
C LYS A 29 12.23 -9.03 11.19
N GLU A 30 12.24 -8.56 9.96
CA GLU A 30 12.30 -7.16 9.57
C GLU A 30 11.34 -6.90 8.39
N PRO A 31 10.78 -5.68 8.29
CA PRO A 31 9.94 -5.29 7.15
C PRO A 31 10.69 -5.38 5.83
N VAL A 32 10.05 -5.95 4.80
CA VAL A 32 10.56 -5.89 3.42
C VAL A 32 10.11 -4.56 2.81
N ILE A 33 11.06 -3.70 2.46
CA ILE A 33 10.77 -2.35 1.97
C ILE A 33 11.16 -2.23 0.49
N PHE A 34 10.27 -1.69 -0.31
CA PHE A 34 10.54 -1.23 -1.67
C PHE A 34 9.88 0.13 -1.91
N MET A 35 10.20 0.78 -3.03
CA MET A 35 9.72 2.12 -3.33
C MET A 35 8.97 2.15 -4.65
N LYS A 36 7.97 3.04 -4.73
CA LYS A 36 7.36 3.42 -5.99
C LYS A 36 7.67 4.89 -6.29
N PRO A 37 7.89 5.28 -7.55
CA PRO A 37 8.09 6.68 -7.94
C PRO A 37 6.81 7.50 -7.77
N ASP A 38 6.89 8.80 -7.92
CA ASP A 38 5.74 9.70 -7.87
C ASP A 38 4.77 9.48 -9.04
N SER A 39 5.27 9.09 -10.22
CA SER A 39 4.45 8.71 -11.38
C SER A 39 3.54 7.50 -11.14
N ALA A 40 3.84 6.70 -10.12
CA ALA A 40 2.99 5.56 -9.75
C ALA A 40 1.67 5.99 -9.10
N ILE A 41 1.50 7.23 -8.62
CA ILE A 41 0.26 7.66 -7.97
C ILE A 41 -0.89 7.75 -8.96
N LEU A 42 -1.99 7.04 -8.64
CA LEU A 42 -3.30 7.19 -9.23
C LEU A 42 -4.26 7.75 -8.17
N LYS A 43 -4.88 8.90 -8.43
CA LYS A 43 -5.75 9.60 -7.48
C LYS A 43 -6.94 10.23 -8.20
N ASP A 44 -7.83 10.85 -7.41
CA ASP A 44 -8.96 11.64 -7.90
C ASP A 44 -9.97 10.80 -8.71
N GLY A 45 -10.10 9.48 -8.40
CA GLY A 45 -11.04 8.59 -9.09
C GLY A 45 -10.71 8.35 -10.58
N LYS A 46 -9.48 8.66 -11.00
CA LYS A 46 -9.06 8.39 -12.37
C LYS A 46 -9.02 6.89 -12.65
N PRO A 47 -9.37 6.45 -13.87
CA PRO A 47 -9.32 5.03 -14.20
C PRO A 47 -7.88 4.50 -14.18
N PHE A 48 -7.73 3.25 -13.76
CA PHE A 48 -6.49 2.51 -13.93
C PHE A 48 -6.49 1.79 -15.27
N PHE A 49 -5.47 2.04 -16.08
CA PHE A 49 -5.27 1.36 -17.35
C PHE A 49 -4.33 0.17 -17.16
N ILE A 50 -4.80 -1.04 -17.52
CA ILE A 50 -3.95 -2.24 -17.44
C ILE A 50 -2.79 -2.06 -18.44
N PRO A 51 -1.52 -2.17 -17.98
CA PRO A 51 -0.37 -2.00 -18.85
C PRO A 51 -0.24 -3.20 -19.81
N ASP A 52 0.24 -2.93 -21.03
CA ASP A 52 0.43 -3.93 -22.10
C ASP A 52 1.64 -4.87 -21.88
N PHE A 53 2.54 -4.53 -20.95
CA PHE A 53 3.72 -5.33 -20.63
C PHE A 53 3.45 -6.47 -19.64
N SER A 54 2.24 -6.59 -19.08
CA SER A 54 1.86 -7.61 -18.10
C SER A 54 0.54 -8.26 -18.49
N ASN A 55 0.48 -9.57 -18.40
CA ASN A 55 -0.72 -10.36 -18.62
C ASN A 55 -1.50 -10.65 -17.31
N GLU A 56 -0.95 -10.25 -16.17
CA GLU A 56 -1.53 -10.56 -14.87
C GLU A 56 -1.23 -9.44 -13.86
N VAL A 57 -2.13 -8.47 -13.76
CA VAL A 57 -2.07 -7.39 -12.78
C VAL A 57 -3.02 -7.70 -11.62
N HIS A 58 -2.49 -7.75 -10.39
CA HIS A 58 -3.26 -7.99 -9.18
C HIS A 58 -3.48 -6.71 -8.38
N TYR A 59 -4.63 -6.64 -7.69
CA TYR A 59 -4.85 -5.69 -6.61
C TYR A 59 -4.24 -6.21 -5.30
N GLU A 60 -3.67 -5.30 -4.52
CA GLU A 60 -3.23 -5.49 -3.15
C GLU A 60 -3.75 -4.29 -2.35
N THR A 61 -4.85 -4.50 -1.61
CA THR A 61 -5.50 -3.43 -0.85
C THR A 61 -4.78 -3.20 0.47
N GLU A 62 -4.47 -1.94 0.79
CA GLU A 62 -3.63 -1.58 1.94
C GLU A 62 -4.16 -0.36 2.68
N LEU A 63 -3.91 -0.30 3.99
CA LEU A 63 -3.93 0.98 4.68
C LEU A 63 -2.72 1.80 4.23
N VAL A 64 -2.94 3.06 3.89
CA VAL A 64 -1.90 4.01 3.48
C VAL A 64 -1.82 5.16 4.47
N VAL A 65 -0.63 5.45 4.95
CA VAL A 65 -0.36 6.49 5.95
C VAL A 65 0.36 7.65 5.30
N ARG A 66 -0.07 8.89 5.57
CA ARG A 66 0.56 10.11 5.06
C ARG A 66 1.50 10.72 6.09
N ILE A 67 2.76 10.90 5.72
CA ILE A 67 3.77 11.55 6.55
C ILE A 67 3.55 13.08 6.54
N ASN A 68 3.50 13.68 7.72
CA ASN A 68 3.27 15.12 7.90
C ASN A 68 4.48 15.89 8.44
N ARG A 69 5.59 15.19 8.73
CA ARG A 69 6.78 15.79 9.34
C ARG A 69 8.06 15.20 8.77
N LEU A 70 9.05 16.05 8.51
CA LEU A 70 10.39 15.62 8.16
C LEU A 70 11.02 14.82 9.31
N GLY A 71 11.58 13.64 9.01
CA GLY A 71 12.19 12.80 10.05
C GLY A 71 13.20 11.78 9.54
N LYS A 72 14.19 11.53 10.38
CA LYS A 72 15.25 10.54 10.22
C LYS A 72 15.55 9.90 11.57
N ASN A 73 15.81 8.59 11.59
CA ASN A 73 16.09 7.84 12.84
C ASN A 73 15.00 8.05 13.92
N ILE A 74 13.75 7.96 13.53
CA ILE A 74 12.60 8.17 14.40
C ILE A 74 12.48 6.96 15.35
N ALA A 75 12.42 7.21 16.67
CA ALA A 75 12.12 6.15 17.62
C ALA A 75 10.63 5.78 17.55
N SER A 76 10.28 4.48 17.59
CA SER A 76 8.91 3.97 17.46
C SER A 76 7.93 4.69 18.40
N ARG A 77 8.31 4.92 19.68
CA ARG A 77 7.49 5.66 20.66
C ARG A 77 7.09 7.08 20.26
N PHE A 78 7.76 7.67 19.28
CA PHE A 78 7.49 9.02 18.76
C PHE A 78 6.92 9.02 17.34
N ALA A 79 6.83 7.86 16.69
CA ALA A 79 6.42 7.73 15.28
C ALA A 79 5.02 8.30 15.03
N HIS A 80 4.09 8.16 15.99
CA HIS A 80 2.73 8.72 15.92
C HIS A 80 2.68 10.23 15.68
N ARG A 81 3.79 10.97 15.89
CA ARG A 81 3.91 12.41 15.64
C ARG A 81 4.27 12.76 14.20
N TYR A 82 4.52 11.76 13.36
CA TYR A 82 5.04 11.93 12.01
C TYR A 82 4.03 11.61 10.91
N TYR A 83 2.80 11.29 11.27
CA TYR A 83 1.71 11.12 10.32
C TYR A 83 0.43 11.78 10.83
N ASP A 84 -0.43 12.22 9.91
CA ASP A 84 -1.63 12.99 10.23
C ASP A 84 -2.91 12.43 9.62
N ALA A 85 -2.81 11.56 8.63
CA ALA A 85 -3.97 11.02 7.94
C ALA A 85 -3.69 9.64 7.37
N VAL A 86 -4.75 8.89 7.16
CA VAL A 86 -4.72 7.57 6.52
C VAL A 86 -5.76 7.48 5.42
N THR A 87 -5.57 6.54 4.51
CA THR A 87 -6.55 6.19 3.48
C THR A 87 -6.44 4.70 3.12
N VAL A 88 -7.36 4.22 2.30
CA VAL A 88 -7.23 2.94 1.61
C VAL A 88 -6.57 3.19 0.26
N GLY A 89 -5.61 2.34 -0.08
CA GLY A 89 -4.94 2.36 -1.38
C GLY A 89 -4.83 0.96 -1.97
N ILE A 90 -4.39 0.91 -3.22
CA ILE A 90 -4.11 -0.36 -3.92
C ILE A 90 -2.68 -0.31 -4.45
N ASP A 91 -1.87 -1.30 -4.05
CA ASP A 91 -0.57 -1.59 -4.63
C ASP A 91 -0.77 -2.54 -5.82
N PHE A 92 -0.97 -1.98 -7.02
CA PHE A 92 -1.05 -2.79 -8.24
C PHE A 92 0.28 -3.45 -8.52
N THR A 93 0.21 -4.76 -8.77
CA THR A 93 1.37 -5.61 -8.96
C THR A 93 1.27 -6.35 -10.30
N ALA A 94 2.26 -6.17 -11.18
CA ALA A 94 2.44 -7.02 -12.36
C ALA A 94 2.96 -8.39 -11.88
N ARG A 95 2.03 -9.29 -11.56
CA ARG A 95 2.30 -10.53 -10.83
C ARG A 95 3.16 -11.52 -11.61
N ASP A 96 2.96 -11.61 -12.90
CA ASP A 96 3.77 -12.41 -13.82
C ASP A 96 5.25 -11.95 -13.82
N LEU A 97 5.49 -10.63 -13.87
CA LEU A 97 6.84 -10.07 -13.76
C LEU A 97 7.44 -10.31 -12.37
N GLN A 98 6.65 -10.13 -11.32
CA GLN A 98 7.14 -10.33 -9.95
C GLN A 98 7.63 -11.78 -9.75
N ARG A 99 6.87 -12.79 -10.21
CA ARG A 99 7.30 -14.19 -10.14
C ARG A 99 8.64 -14.39 -10.84
N ARG A 100 8.76 -13.91 -12.09
CA ARG A 100 9.99 -14.00 -12.86
C ARG A 100 11.18 -13.32 -12.18
N PHE A 101 10.97 -12.11 -11.61
CA PHE A 101 12.05 -11.38 -10.94
C PHE A 101 12.50 -12.06 -9.65
N ARG A 102 11.58 -12.65 -8.91
CA ARG A 102 11.91 -13.43 -7.70
C ARG A 102 12.77 -14.66 -8.03
N GLU A 103 12.47 -15.38 -9.09
CA GLU A 103 13.20 -16.57 -9.52
C GLU A 103 14.68 -16.27 -9.82
N VAL A 104 14.98 -15.09 -10.36
CA VAL A 104 16.33 -14.70 -10.77
C VAL A 104 16.97 -13.65 -9.83
N GLY A 105 16.28 -13.25 -8.78
CA GLY A 105 16.79 -12.27 -7.80
C GLY A 105 16.84 -10.82 -8.31
N ASN A 106 16.03 -10.46 -9.29
CA ASN A 106 15.96 -9.09 -9.81
C ASN A 106 15.19 -8.15 -8.85
N PRO A 107 15.47 -6.83 -8.90
CA PRO A 107 14.71 -5.81 -8.19
C PRO A 107 13.23 -5.77 -8.63
N TRP A 108 12.35 -5.24 -7.74
CA TRP A 108 10.90 -5.24 -7.95
C TRP A 108 10.34 -3.97 -8.60
N GLU A 109 11.17 -2.98 -8.89
CA GLU A 109 10.71 -1.67 -9.40
C GLU A 109 9.81 -1.80 -10.62
N LEU A 110 10.15 -2.65 -11.59
CA LEU A 110 9.36 -2.78 -12.82
C LEU A 110 8.02 -3.50 -12.61
N CYS A 111 7.91 -4.37 -11.62
CA CYS A 111 6.64 -5.06 -11.34
C CYS A 111 5.77 -4.34 -10.29
N LYS A 112 6.33 -3.37 -9.57
CA LYS A 112 5.68 -2.63 -8.48
C LYS A 112 5.60 -1.12 -8.73
N GLY A 113 6.61 -0.53 -9.40
CA GLY A 113 6.79 0.90 -9.54
C GLY A 113 6.38 1.49 -10.89
N PHE A 114 5.59 0.80 -11.67
CA PHE A 114 5.10 1.31 -12.95
C PHE A 114 4.04 2.42 -12.79
N ASP A 115 3.79 3.19 -13.83
CA ASP A 115 2.87 4.33 -13.80
C ASP A 115 1.47 3.92 -13.33
N SER A 116 0.89 4.75 -12.45
CA SER A 116 -0.45 4.54 -11.86
C SER A 116 -0.59 3.28 -10.99
N SER A 117 0.49 2.61 -10.63
CA SER A 117 0.46 1.37 -9.85
C SER A 117 0.15 1.57 -8.35
N ALA A 118 -0.03 2.81 -7.87
CA ALA A 118 -0.39 3.14 -6.49
C ALA A 118 -1.68 3.97 -6.47
N ALA A 119 -2.83 3.31 -6.47
CA ALA A 119 -4.10 4.01 -6.32
C ALA A 119 -4.30 4.44 -4.86
N ILE A 120 -4.73 5.69 -4.64
CA ILE A 120 -4.97 6.23 -3.31
C ILE A 120 -6.36 6.88 -3.23
N GLY A 121 -7.06 6.63 -2.11
CA GLY A 121 -8.34 7.22 -1.80
C GLY A 121 -8.25 8.61 -1.15
N THR A 122 -9.39 9.10 -0.70
CA THR A 122 -9.49 10.31 0.11
C THR A 122 -8.92 10.04 1.51
N PHE A 123 -8.13 10.98 2.03
CA PHE A 123 -7.51 10.85 3.34
C PHE A 123 -8.45 11.23 4.48
N VAL A 124 -8.45 10.41 5.53
CA VAL A 124 -9.14 10.65 6.80
C VAL A 124 -8.10 11.09 7.83
N PRO A 125 -8.29 12.25 8.51
CA PRO A 125 -7.40 12.67 9.58
C PRO A 125 -7.34 11.65 10.73
N VAL A 126 -6.15 11.36 11.25
CA VAL A 126 -6.01 10.38 12.36
C VAL A 126 -6.71 10.82 13.63
N GLU A 127 -6.91 12.12 13.84
CA GLU A 127 -7.65 12.68 14.98
C GLU A 127 -9.14 12.32 14.99
N GLN A 128 -9.68 11.88 13.84
CA GLN A 128 -11.07 11.39 13.70
C GLN A 128 -11.19 9.89 13.98
N LEU A 129 -10.07 9.19 14.19
CA LEU A 129 -10.00 7.76 14.38
C LEU A 129 -9.65 7.42 15.83
N ALA A 130 -10.25 6.37 16.37
CA ALA A 130 -9.97 5.95 17.74
C ALA A 130 -8.56 5.37 17.88
N ASP A 131 -8.16 4.50 16.94
CA ASP A 131 -6.82 3.87 16.90
C ASP A 131 -6.51 3.41 15.48
N VAL A 132 -5.46 3.95 14.88
CA VAL A 132 -4.97 3.56 13.54
C VAL A 132 -4.59 2.07 13.47
N GLN A 133 -4.22 1.48 14.61
CA GLN A 133 -3.84 0.08 14.72
C GLN A 133 -5.03 -0.87 14.97
N ASN A 134 -6.28 -0.34 14.93
CA ASN A 134 -7.50 -1.13 15.12
C ASN A 134 -8.60 -0.70 14.14
N LEU A 135 -8.31 -0.73 12.84
CA LEU A 135 -9.19 -0.33 11.75
C LEU A 135 -9.46 -1.50 10.82
N HIS A 136 -10.70 -1.62 10.35
CA HIS A 136 -11.08 -2.54 9.28
C HIS A 136 -11.09 -1.81 7.94
N PHE A 137 -10.62 -2.47 6.91
CA PHE A 137 -10.70 -1.97 5.54
C PHE A 137 -11.04 -3.10 4.58
N HIS A 138 -11.67 -2.79 3.46
CA HIS A 138 -12.00 -3.77 2.45
C HIS A 138 -12.03 -3.18 1.05
N LEU A 139 -11.95 -4.06 0.07
CA LEU A 139 -12.12 -3.76 -1.35
C LEU A 139 -13.35 -4.50 -1.87
N ASP A 140 -14.23 -3.75 -2.51
CA ASP A 140 -15.31 -4.30 -3.33
C ASP A 140 -14.94 -4.19 -4.82
N ILE A 141 -15.23 -5.22 -5.59
CA ILE A 141 -15.21 -5.22 -7.04
C ILE A 141 -16.61 -5.53 -7.55
N ASP A 142 -17.18 -4.63 -8.34
CA ASP A 142 -18.56 -4.74 -8.86
C ASP A 142 -19.60 -5.01 -7.75
N GLY A 143 -19.43 -4.35 -6.59
CA GLY A 143 -20.31 -4.46 -5.43
C GLY A 143 -20.14 -5.75 -4.61
N LYS A 144 -19.09 -6.53 -4.86
CA LYS A 144 -18.77 -7.74 -4.09
C LYS A 144 -17.45 -7.58 -3.36
N THR A 145 -17.44 -7.78 -2.05
CA THR A 145 -16.20 -7.75 -1.25
C THR A 145 -15.28 -8.89 -1.64
N VAL A 146 -14.06 -8.54 -2.08
CA VAL A 146 -13.03 -9.48 -2.55
C VAL A 146 -11.83 -9.57 -1.63
N GLN A 147 -11.56 -8.52 -0.85
CA GLN A 147 -10.44 -8.49 0.11
C GLN A 147 -10.83 -7.73 1.36
N GLN A 148 -10.43 -8.21 2.53
CA GLN A 148 -10.68 -7.58 3.83
C GLN A 148 -9.41 -7.61 4.67
N GLY A 149 -9.16 -6.55 5.42
CA GLY A 149 -8.04 -6.44 6.34
C GLY A 149 -8.43 -5.79 7.66
N HIS A 150 -7.65 -6.10 8.68
CA HIS A 150 -7.73 -5.49 9.99
C HIS A 150 -6.32 -5.07 10.40
N THR A 151 -6.10 -3.80 10.71
CA THR A 151 -4.75 -3.30 11.00
C THR A 151 -4.14 -3.88 12.27
N ALA A 152 -4.96 -4.44 13.17
CA ALA A 152 -4.46 -5.19 14.33
C ALA A 152 -3.73 -6.49 13.97
N ASP A 153 -3.94 -7.03 12.77
CA ASP A 153 -3.30 -8.26 12.28
C ASP A 153 -1.95 -8.00 11.61
N MET A 154 -1.50 -6.76 11.54
CA MET A 154 -0.17 -6.41 11.02
C MET A 154 0.94 -7.03 11.85
N LEU A 155 1.93 -7.64 11.19
CA LEU A 155 3.15 -8.15 11.83
C LEU A 155 4.03 -7.01 12.37
N PHE A 156 4.11 -5.90 11.62
CA PHE A 156 4.81 -4.68 12.02
C PHE A 156 3.79 -3.55 12.09
N ARG A 157 3.66 -2.93 13.25
CA ARG A 157 2.75 -1.80 13.47
C ARG A 157 3.19 -0.57 12.68
N VAL A 158 2.26 0.33 12.40
CA VAL A 158 2.56 1.58 11.67
C VAL A 158 3.76 2.32 12.27
N ASP A 159 3.80 2.47 13.59
CA ASP A 159 4.89 3.17 14.28
C ASP A 159 6.25 2.45 14.13
N ASP A 160 6.25 1.11 14.11
CA ASP A 160 7.46 0.32 13.93
C ASP A 160 7.97 0.40 12.50
N ILE A 161 7.07 0.43 11.50
CA ILE A 161 7.43 0.62 10.10
C ILE A 161 8.07 2.01 9.90
N ILE A 162 7.48 3.08 10.44
CA ILE A 162 8.02 4.43 10.39
C ILE A 162 9.42 4.48 11.01
N ALA A 163 9.57 3.89 12.20
CA ALA A 163 10.86 3.82 12.87
C ALA A 163 11.89 3.07 12.03
N TYR A 164 11.52 1.91 11.49
CA TYR A 164 12.42 1.09 10.67
C TYR A 164 12.83 1.80 9.38
N VAL A 165 11.88 2.29 8.59
CA VAL A 165 12.15 2.97 7.30
C VAL A 165 13.01 4.21 7.51
N SER A 166 12.75 4.99 8.56
CA SER A 166 13.49 6.22 8.86
C SER A 166 14.97 6.00 9.23
N ARG A 167 15.38 4.76 9.51
CA ARG A 167 16.81 4.40 9.69
C ARG A 167 17.58 4.50 8.37
N PHE A 168 16.95 4.20 7.25
CA PHE A 168 17.59 4.13 5.94
C PHE A 168 17.43 5.42 5.15
N VAL A 169 16.23 6.00 5.16
CA VAL A 169 15.87 7.17 4.36
C VAL A 169 15.21 8.24 5.22
N THR A 170 15.38 9.50 4.84
CA THR A 170 14.66 10.61 5.46
C THR A 170 13.21 10.60 4.96
N LEU A 171 12.25 10.56 5.88
CA LEU A 171 10.84 10.76 5.57
C LEU A 171 10.56 12.23 5.33
N LYS A 172 9.82 12.56 4.28
CA LYS A 172 9.44 13.92 3.90
C LYS A 172 7.95 14.14 4.09
N ILE A 173 7.55 15.39 4.27
CA ILE A 173 6.14 15.77 4.30
C ILE A 173 5.49 15.39 2.96
N GLY A 174 4.37 14.68 3.04
CA GLY A 174 3.63 14.16 1.88
C GLY A 174 4.05 12.75 1.45
N ASP A 175 5.15 12.19 1.98
CA ASP A 175 5.47 10.77 1.72
C ASP A 175 4.31 9.88 2.13
N LEU A 176 4.04 8.86 1.31
CA LEU A 176 3.02 7.86 1.56
C LEU A 176 3.67 6.53 1.96
N LEU A 177 3.16 5.94 3.02
CA LEU A 177 3.59 4.65 3.52
C LEU A 177 2.44 3.65 3.35
N PHE A 178 2.59 2.73 2.42
CA PHE A 178 1.71 1.59 2.25
C PHE A 178 2.14 0.51 3.24
N THR A 179 1.20 -0.03 3.99
CA THR A 179 1.52 -0.82 5.20
C THR A 179 1.47 -2.33 4.98
N GLY A 180 1.28 -2.77 3.74
CA GLY A 180 1.13 -4.17 3.38
C GLY A 180 -0.32 -4.60 3.21
N THR A 181 -0.51 -5.67 2.46
CA THR A 181 -1.82 -6.19 2.08
C THR A 181 -2.18 -7.48 2.83
N PRO A 182 -3.45 -7.68 3.23
CA PRO A 182 -3.92 -8.93 3.79
C PRO A 182 -4.11 -10.01 2.72
N VAL A 183 -4.49 -11.22 3.12
CA VAL A 183 -4.90 -12.32 2.23
C VAL A 183 -6.07 -11.90 1.34
N GLY A 184 -6.16 -12.48 0.14
CA GLY A 184 -7.25 -12.24 -0.81
C GLY A 184 -6.87 -11.35 -1.99
N VAL A 185 -5.57 -11.24 -2.29
CA VAL A 185 -5.10 -10.58 -3.51
C VAL A 185 -5.60 -11.32 -4.76
N GLY A 186 -5.85 -10.61 -5.85
CA GLY A 186 -6.38 -11.22 -7.06
C GLY A 186 -6.22 -10.34 -8.29
N PRO A 187 -6.50 -10.90 -9.49
CA PRO A 187 -6.36 -10.19 -10.74
C PRO A 187 -7.46 -9.14 -10.93
N VAL A 188 -7.13 -8.10 -11.69
CA VAL A 188 -8.09 -7.12 -12.19
C VAL A 188 -8.35 -7.35 -13.68
N SER A 189 -9.55 -6.94 -14.13
CA SER A 189 -9.96 -7.03 -15.53
C SER A 189 -10.60 -5.72 -15.99
N ILE A 190 -10.47 -5.42 -17.28
CA ILE A 190 -11.08 -4.22 -17.90
C ILE A 190 -12.60 -4.24 -17.65
N GLY A 191 -13.12 -3.08 -17.28
CA GLY A 191 -14.54 -2.85 -17.02
C GLY A 191 -14.94 -2.98 -15.55
N GLN A 192 -14.10 -3.57 -14.70
CA GLN A 192 -14.39 -3.68 -13.27
C GLN A 192 -14.44 -2.32 -12.57
N HIS A 193 -15.36 -2.19 -11.62
CA HIS A 193 -15.49 -1.05 -10.71
C HIS A 193 -14.92 -1.42 -9.35
N LEU A 194 -13.92 -0.68 -8.90
CA LEU A 194 -13.24 -0.89 -7.63
C LEU A 194 -13.64 0.19 -6.62
N GLU A 195 -14.07 -0.25 -5.43
CA GLU A 195 -14.47 0.61 -4.32
C GLU A 195 -13.74 0.18 -3.04
N GLY A 196 -12.94 1.09 -2.46
CA GLY A 196 -12.18 0.83 -1.24
C GLY A 196 -12.79 1.55 -0.04
N TYR A 197 -12.90 0.83 1.07
CA TYR A 197 -13.57 1.29 2.29
C TYR A 197 -12.63 1.22 3.50
N LEU A 198 -12.71 2.24 4.35
CA LEU A 198 -12.16 2.24 5.70
C LEU A 198 -13.33 2.30 6.67
N GLU A 199 -13.46 1.30 7.53
CA GLU A 199 -14.67 1.07 8.32
C GLU A 199 -15.90 1.04 7.40
N THR A 200 -16.79 2.01 7.55
CA THR A 200 -18.01 2.14 6.71
C THR A 200 -17.88 3.23 5.64
N GLU A 201 -16.76 3.95 5.59
CA GLU A 201 -16.57 5.09 4.70
C GLU A 201 -15.89 4.67 3.40
N LYS A 202 -16.51 4.99 2.26
CA LYS A 202 -15.92 4.79 0.95
C LYS A 202 -14.90 5.89 0.66
N LEU A 203 -13.63 5.50 0.55
CA LEU A 203 -12.52 6.42 0.30
C LEU A 203 -11.94 6.32 -1.10
N LEU A 204 -12.12 5.19 -1.78
CA LEU A 204 -11.55 4.91 -3.09
C LEU A 204 -12.65 4.44 -4.04
N ASP A 205 -12.70 5.00 -5.26
CA ASP A 205 -13.73 4.71 -6.25
C ASP A 205 -13.19 4.99 -7.67
N PHE A 206 -13.01 3.95 -8.48
CA PHE A 206 -12.51 4.08 -9.85
C PHE A 206 -12.75 2.81 -10.68
N TYR A 207 -12.54 2.92 -12.00
CA TYR A 207 -12.71 1.83 -12.96
C TYR A 207 -11.38 1.34 -13.52
N ILE A 208 -11.34 0.05 -13.87
CA ILE A 208 -10.26 -0.57 -14.64
C ILE A 208 -10.55 -0.39 -16.16
N ARG A 209 -9.55 0.03 -16.92
CA ARG A 209 -9.62 0.28 -18.37
C ARG A 209 -8.48 -0.42 -19.12
#